data_5c0f769c80ba2a6197351acdc78b254c
#
_entry.id   5c0f769c80ba2a6197351acdc78b254c
#
_cell.length_a   1.000
_cell.length_b   1.000
_cell.length_c   1.000
_cell.angle_alpha   90.00
_cell.angle_beta   90.00
_cell.angle_gamma   90.00
#
_symmetry.space_group_name_H-M   'P 1'
#
loop_
_entity.id
_entity.type
_entity.pdbx_description
1 polymer ?
#
loop_
_entity_poly.entity_id
_entity_poly.type
_entity_poly.pdbx_seq_one_letter_code
_entity_poly.pdbx_strand_id
1 'polypeptide(L)'
;MSTATAHDARRSLLADIPLTEHRRDLAGVSTAVLEGGSGPSVVLLHGVGQSCTVWIRVIPELVGDYSLVVPDLPGHGASEIEDGRPPTADLAVEWLAALVRDTCPAPPILVGHNIGGAVAARFAAAHSGLIAGLVLADAFGLGPFRPEPRFALTVAAFQMRATERSRDRMLGRCMVDFGSVQRDMGEHWDRIADYVLDRAHAPGAKARGRRMFKELALSPIPAADLGRIDVPTTLIWGRQDPETRLRFAEQAAAQYGWPLHILEGCGADANIEDPDAFVAALRTALPAT
;
A
#
# COMPACT_ATOMS: atom_id res chain seq x y z
N MET A 1 -12.59 -19.62 -12.59
CA MET A 1 -12.01 -18.82 -13.69
C MET A 1 -10.50 -19.08 -13.72
N SER A 2 -9.91 -19.14 -14.89
CA SER A 2 -8.53 -19.61 -15.11
C SER A 2 -7.50 -18.54 -14.71
N THR A 3 -6.27 -18.97 -14.33
CA THR A 3 -5.10 -18.12 -14.15
C THR A 3 -4.81 -17.22 -15.36
N ALA A 4 -5.23 -17.61 -16.55
CA ALA A 4 -5.13 -16.82 -17.78
C ALA A 4 -5.94 -15.51 -17.73
N THR A 5 -7.15 -15.49 -17.14
CA THR A 5 -8.01 -14.30 -17.06
C THR A 5 -7.48 -13.25 -16.10
N ALA A 6 -6.93 -13.66 -14.94
CA ALA A 6 -6.32 -12.73 -13.99
C ALA A 6 -5.03 -12.09 -14.54
N HIS A 7 -4.26 -12.85 -15.33
CA HIS A 7 -3.07 -12.35 -16.00
C HIS A 7 -3.39 -11.32 -17.09
N ASP A 8 -4.49 -11.54 -17.83
CA ASP A 8 -4.96 -10.62 -18.85
C ASP A 8 -5.55 -9.34 -18.25
N ALA A 9 -6.29 -9.43 -17.13
CA ALA A 9 -6.80 -8.28 -16.40
C ALA A 9 -5.65 -7.40 -15.87
N ARG A 10 -4.62 -8.01 -15.25
CA ARG A 10 -3.43 -7.29 -14.81
C ARG A 10 -2.71 -6.61 -15.96
N ARG A 11 -2.46 -7.31 -17.06
CA ARG A 11 -1.79 -6.75 -18.24
C ARG A 11 -2.53 -5.54 -18.79
N SER A 12 -3.86 -5.61 -18.85
CA SER A 12 -4.71 -4.49 -19.28
C SER A 12 -4.63 -3.30 -18.33
N LEU A 13 -4.54 -3.53 -17.01
CA LEU A 13 -4.34 -2.45 -16.02
C LEU A 13 -2.98 -1.79 -16.13
N LEU A 14 -1.93 -2.57 -16.40
CA LEU A 14 -0.56 -2.07 -16.49
C LEU A 14 -0.26 -1.38 -17.82
N ALA A 15 -1.07 -1.58 -18.87
CA ALA A 15 -0.81 -1.04 -20.21
C ALA A 15 -0.76 0.49 -20.24
N ASP A 16 -1.51 1.15 -19.36
CA ASP A 16 -1.60 2.60 -19.30
C ASP A 16 -0.66 3.21 -18.23
N ILE A 17 0.11 2.37 -17.52
CA ILE A 17 1.09 2.83 -16.51
C ILE A 17 2.44 3.01 -17.19
N PRO A 18 3.09 4.20 -17.10
CA PRO A 18 4.36 4.49 -17.74
C PRO A 18 5.56 3.86 -17.00
N LEU A 19 5.43 2.62 -16.57
CA LEU A 19 6.47 1.83 -15.90
C LEU A 19 6.54 0.44 -16.52
N THR A 20 7.69 -0.22 -16.40
CA THR A 20 7.92 -1.57 -16.90
C THR A 20 7.82 -2.58 -15.76
N GLU A 21 7.09 -3.68 -15.97
CA GLU A 21 7.02 -4.77 -14.99
C GLU A 21 8.23 -5.70 -15.10
N HIS A 22 8.89 -5.92 -13.98
CA HIS A 22 9.99 -6.87 -13.82
C HIS A 22 9.63 -7.96 -12.81
N ARG A 23 10.31 -9.11 -12.91
CA ARG A 23 10.23 -10.19 -11.92
C ARG A 23 11.58 -10.29 -11.21
N ARG A 24 11.57 -10.31 -9.87
CA ARG A 24 12.78 -10.37 -9.04
C ARG A 24 12.58 -11.38 -7.91
N ASP A 25 13.61 -12.18 -7.65
CA ASP A 25 13.60 -13.15 -6.56
C ASP A 25 14.31 -12.53 -5.33
N LEU A 26 13.50 -12.11 -4.36
CA LEU A 26 13.95 -11.31 -3.22
C LEU A 26 13.58 -12.03 -1.91
N ALA A 27 14.55 -12.47 -1.15
CA ALA A 27 14.38 -13.13 0.15
C ALA A 27 13.32 -14.26 0.15
N GLY A 28 13.29 -15.09 -0.92
CA GLY A 28 12.32 -16.19 -1.07
C GLY A 28 10.91 -15.71 -1.47
N VAL A 29 10.84 -14.56 -2.13
CA VAL A 29 9.62 -14.03 -2.73
C VAL A 29 9.89 -13.74 -4.21
N SER A 30 9.18 -14.42 -5.09
CA SER A 30 9.14 -14.08 -6.52
C SER A 30 8.27 -12.82 -6.67
N THR A 31 8.92 -11.67 -6.79
CA THR A 31 8.32 -10.34 -6.69
C THR A 31 8.01 -9.77 -8.06
N ALA A 32 6.78 -9.34 -8.29
CA ALA A 32 6.42 -8.48 -9.39
C ALA A 32 6.63 -7.01 -8.97
N VAL A 33 7.39 -6.27 -9.75
CA VAL A 33 7.72 -4.86 -9.46
C VAL A 33 7.63 -4.02 -10.73
N LEU A 34 6.97 -2.87 -10.64
CA LEU A 34 6.97 -1.86 -11.69
C LEU A 34 8.11 -0.88 -11.44
N GLU A 35 8.90 -0.62 -12.48
CA GLU A 35 10.04 0.27 -12.40
C GLU A 35 10.07 1.24 -13.58
N GLY A 36 10.51 2.49 -13.35
CA GLY A 36 10.68 3.49 -14.38
C GLY A 36 10.86 4.90 -13.83
N GLY A 37 10.96 5.87 -14.74
CA GLY A 37 11.30 7.23 -14.37
C GLY A 37 12.80 7.44 -14.15
N SER A 38 13.17 8.63 -13.70
CA SER A 38 14.56 8.99 -13.42
C SER A 38 14.60 10.03 -12.30
N GLY A 39 15.72 10.11 -11.58
CA GLY A 39 15.88 11.00 -10.41
C GLY A 39 15.97 10.23 -9.09
N PRO A 40 15.68 10.89 -7.95
CA PRO A 40 15.69 10.24 -6.65
C PRO A 40 14.72 9.05 -6.58
N SER A 41 15.13 7.97 -5.93
CA SER A 41 14.31 6.76 -5.83
C SER A 41 13.16 6.91 -4.85
N VAL A 42 11.94 6.52 -5.27
CA VAL A 42 10.73 6.45 -4.43
C VAL A 42 10.13 5.06 -4.54
N VAL A 43 9.93 4.40 -3.41
CA VAL A 43 9.32 3.07 -3.33
C VAL A 43 7.89 3.22 -2.82
N LEU A 44 6.89 2.73 -3.59
CA LEU A 44 5.47 2.83 -3.24
C LEU A 44 4.92 1.46 -2.83
N LEU A 45 4.55 1.29 -1.56
CA LEU A 45 4.04 0.05 -0.99
C LEU A 45 2.52 0.15 -0.76
N HIS A 46 1.77 -0.77 -1.35
CA HIS A 46 0.30 -0.78 -1.33
C HIS A 46 -0.31 -1.37 -0.05
N GLY A 47 -1.64 -1.28 0.08
CA GLY A 47 -2.43 -1.77 1.22
C GLY A 47 -2.83 -3.24 1.14
N VAL A 48 -3.58 -3.69 2.17
CA VAL A 48 -4.08 -5.06 2.29
C VAL A 48 -5.07 -5.42 1.18
N GLY A 49 -4.85 -6.56 0.55
CA GLY A 49 -5.72 -7.04 -0.55
C GLY A 49 -5.61 -6.24 -1.84
N GLN A 50 -4.71 -5.26 -1.90
CA GLN A 50 -4.39 -4.44 -3.07
C GLN A 50 -3.21 -5.01 -3.86
N SER A 51 -2.72 -4.25 -4.82
CA SER A 51 -1.52 -4.49 -5.61
C SER A 51 -0.89 -3.15 -6.01
N CYS A 52 0.24 -3.19 -6.72
CA CYS A 52 0.88 -1.99 -7.29
C CYS A 52 -0.08 -1.10 -8.10
N THR A 53 -1.17 -1.67 -8.63
CA THR A 53 -2.17 -0.92 -9.43
C THR A 53 -2.94 0.14 -8.64
N VAL A 54 -2.94 0.11 -7.31
CA VAL A 54 -3.58 1.15 -6.49
C VAL A 54 -2.92 2.53 -6.66
N TRP A 55 -1.69 2.56 -7.17
CA TRP A 55 -0.93 3.77 -7.42
C TRP A 55 -1.12 4.36 -8.82
N ILE A 56 -2.07 3.82 -9.61
CA ILE A 56 -2.30 4.22 -11.01
C ILE A 56 -2.55 5.73 -11.20
N ARG A 57 -3.18 6.39 -10.23
CA ARG A 57 -3.43 7.83 -10.26
C ARG A 57 -2.26 8.68 -9.74
N VAL A 58 -1.31 8.07 -9.02
CA VAL A 58 -0.15 8.75 -8.42
C VAL A 58 1.10 8.63 -9.31
N ILE A 59 1.30 7.48 -9.93
CA ILE A 59 2.47 7.19 -10.77
C ILE A 59 2.70 8.25 -11.87
N PRO A 60 1.69 8.66 -12.67
CA PRO A 60 1.88 9.65 -13.73
C PRO A 60 2.38 11.01 -13.22
N GLU A 61 1.99 11.38 -12.00
CA GLU A 61 2.37 12.65 -11.37
C GLU A 61 3.81 12.67 -10.84
N LEU A 62 4.42 11.49 -10.68
CA LEU A 62 5.75 11.36 -10.07
C LEU A 62 6.82 10.88 -11.05
N VAL A 63 6.47 10.11 -12.08
CA VAL A 63 7.42 9.41 -12.95
C VAL A 63 8.35 10.33 -13.74
N GLY A 64 7.94 11.59 -13.97
CA GLY A 64 8.75 12.61 -14.64
C GLY A 64 9.91 13.12 -13.79
N ASP A 65 9.78 13.06 -12.47
CA ASP A 65 10.70 13.67 -11.51
C ASP A 65 11.48 12.62 -10.68
N TYR A 66 10.94 11.39 -10.55
CA TYR A 66 11.47 10.36 -9.64
C TYR A 66 11.65 9.01 -10.34
N SER A 67 12.64 8.26 -9.88
CA SER A 67 12.78 6.84 -10.19
C SER A 67 11.84 6.04 -9.29
N LEU A 68 10.78 5.48 -9.87
CA LEU A 68 9.73 4.77 -9.13
C LEU A 68 9.99 3.27 -9.09
N VAL A 69 9.81 2.69 -7.90
CA VAL A 69 9.81 1.25 -7.63
C VAL A 69 8.50 0.91 -6.94
N VAL A 70 7.63 0.17 -7.63
CA VAL A 70 6.25 -0.09 -7.16
C VAL A 70 6.01 -1.60 -7.15
N PRO A 71 6.41 -2.30 -6.07
CA PRO A 71 6.27 -3.75 -5.99
C PRO A 71 4.85 -4.16 -5.58
N ASP A 72 4.48 -5.38 -5.93
CA ASP A 72 3.47 -6.11 -5.18
C ASP A 72 4.09 -6.68 -3.91
N LEU A 73 3.46 -6.45 -2.76
CA LEU A 73 3.90 -6.99 -1.47
C LEU A 73 3.92 -8.53 -1.48
N PRO A 74 4.74 -9.19 -0.63
CA PRO A 74 4.78 -10.64 -0.53
C PRO A 74 3.39 -11.28 -0.42
N GLY A 75 3.07 -12.18 -1.36
CA GLY A 75 1.77 -12.87 -1.41
C GLY A 75 0.58 -12.03 -1.86
N HIS A 76 0.79 -10.83 -2.35
CA HIS A 76 -0.22 -9.95 -2.96
C HIS A 76 0.03 -9.80 -4.47
N GLY A 77 -1.01 -9.32 -5.17
CA GLY A 77 -0.92 -9.06 -6.60
C GLY A 77 -0.38 -10.26 -7.38
N ALA A 78 0.72 -10.07 -8.08
CA ALA A 78 1.45 -11.11 -8.80
C ALA A 78 2.72 -11.58 -8.06
N SER A 79 2.99 -11.11 -6.83
CA SER A 79 4.11 -11.59 -6.01
C SER A 79 3.75 -12.88 -5.27
N GLU A 80 4.66 -13.85 -5.31
CA GLU A 80 4.45 -15.17 -4.72
C GLU A 80 5.54 -15.48 -3.69
N ILE A 81 5.14 -15.97 -2.52
CA ILE A 81 6.06 -16.47 -1.50
C ILE A 81 6.38 -17.92 -1.83
N GLU A 82 7.65 -18.31 -1.80
CA GLU A 82 8.08 -19.68 -2.00
C GLU A 82 7.36 -20.65 -1.05
N ASP A 83 7.14 -21.88 -1.53
CA ASP A 83 6.41 -22.91 -0.80
C ASP A 83 6.95 -23.14 0.61
N GLY A 84 6.02 -23.17 1.57
CA GLY A 84 6.33 -23.44 2.97
C GLY A 84 6.80 -22.24 3.80
N ARG A 85 7.12 -21.09 3.19
CA ARG A 85 7.45 -19.87 3.95
C ARG A 85 6.18 -19.16 4.43
N PRO A 86 6.05 -18.86 5.71
CA PRO A 86 4.90 -18.11 6.20
C PRO A 86 5.05 -16.61 5.90
N PRO A 87 3.97 -15.90 5.53
CA PRO A 87 3.97 -14.44 5.41
C PRO A 87 4.01 -13.81 6.81
N THR A 88 5.21 -13.48 7.29
CA THR A 88 5.46 -12.82 8.58
C THR A 88 5.89 -11.38 8.40
N ALA A 89 5.84 -10.59 9.48
CA ALA A 89 6.37 -9.23 9.48
C ALA A 89 7.89 -9.23 9.20
N ASP A 90 8.63 -10.19 9.76
CA ASP A 90 10.07 -10.33 9.54
C ASP A 90 10.40 -10.63 8.07
N LEU A 91 9.67 -11.56 7.44
CA LEU A 91 9.83 -11.81 6.00
C LEU A 91 9.59 -10.54 5.19
N ALA A 92 8.57 -9.75 5.52
CA ALA A 92 8.29 -8.51 4.81
C ALA A 92 9.41 -7.46 4.95
N VAL A 93 10.04 -7.38 6.13
CA VAL A 93 11.19 -6.50 6.39
C VAL A 93 12.44 -6.99 5.64
N GLU A 94 12.75 -8.30 5.70
CA GLU A 94 13.87 -8.91 4.94
C GLU A 94 13.70 -8.71 3.43
N TRP A 95 12.48 -8.93 2.94
CA TRP A 95 12.14 -8.74 1.54
C TRP A 95 12.31 -7.28 1.11
N LEU A 96 11.85 -6.31 1.92
CA LEU A 96 12.00 -4.89 1.60
C LEU A 96 13.47 -4.47 1.62
N ALA A 97 14.28 -5.04 2.52
CA ALA A 97 15.73 -4.81 2.52
C ALA A 97 16.40 -5.32 1.24
N ALA A 98 15.99 -6.50 0.76
CA ALA A 98 16.48 -7.04 -0.51
C ALA A 98 16.02 -6.18 -1.70
N LEU A 99 14.74 -5.77 -1.73
CA LEU A 99 14.21 -4.90 -2.78
C LEU A 99 14.99 -3.59 -2.88
N VAL A 100 15.15 -2.87 -1.76
CA VAL A 100 15.86 -1.57 -1.73
C VAL A 100 17.30 -1.72 -2.23
N ARG A 101 18.02 -2.76 -1.82
CA ARG A 101 19.40 -2.99 -2.26
C ARG A 101 19.52 -3.36 -3.73
N ASP A 102 18.52 -4.04 -4.29
CA ASP A 102 18.52 -4.52 -5.66
C ASP A 102 18.07 -3.44 -6.66
N THR A 103 17.14 -2.56 -6.26
CA THR A 103 16.48 -1.63 -7.19
C THR A 103 16.89 -0.17 -7.00
N CYS A 104 17.41 0.22 -5.84
CA CYS A 104 17.68 1.62 -5.53
C CYS A 104 19.20 1.88 -5.46
N PRO A 105 19.77 2.70 -6.37
CA PRO A 105 21.20 3.03 -6.37
C PRO A 105 21.64 3.90 -5.18
N ALA A 106 20.68 4.58 -4.54
CA ALA A 106 20.86 5.40 -3.34
C ALA A 106 19.69 5.17 -2.39
N PRO A 107 19.78 5.55 -1.10
CA PRO A 107 18.69 5.42 -0.15
C PRO A 107 17.40 6.08 -0.65
N PRO A 108 16.29 5.32 -0.85
CA PRO A 108 15.03 5.85 -1.36
C PRO A 108 14.20 6.54 -0.28
N ILE A 109 13.17 7.28 -0.71
CA ILE A 109 12.02 7.58 0.12
C ILE A 109 11.05 6.38 0.06
N LEU A 110 10.67 5.84 1.21
CA LEU A 110 9.60 4.83 1.30
C LEU A 110 8.25 5.49 1.50
N VAL A 111 7.28 5.15 0.68
CA VAL A 111 5.88 5.56 0.82
C VAL A 111 5.06 4.31 1.08
N GLY A 112 4.50 4.16 2.26
CA GLY A 112 3.72 2.97 2.61
C GLY A 112 2.27 3.31 2.93
N HIS A 113 1.36 2.71 2.19
CA HIS A 113 -0.08 2.80 2.42
C HIS A 113 -0.57 1.59 3.21
N ASN A 114 -1.39 1.78 4.23
CA ASN A 114 -2.07 0.75 4.98
C ASN A 114 -1.09 -0.32 5.54
N ILE A 115 -1.13 -1.61 5.15
CA ILE A 115 -0.12 -2.60 5.57
C ILE A 115 1.26 -2.32 4.99
N GLY A 116 1.36 -1.72 3.81
CA GLY A 116 2.63 -1.25 3.25
C GLY A 116 3.28 -0.21 4.17
N GLY A 117 2.48 0.65 4.81
CA GLY A 117 2.95 1.56 5.86
C GLY A 117 3.47 0.83 7.09
N ALA A 118 2.78 -0.23 7.53
CA ALA A 118 3.26 -1.05 8.65
C ALA A 118 4.58 -1.78 8.34
N VAL A 119 4.78 -2.22 7.10
CA VAL A 119 6.05 -2.81 6.63
C VAL A 119 7.13 -1.74 6.59
N ALA A 120 6.84 -0.58 5.97
CA ALA A 120 7.79 0.52 5.86
C ALA A 120 8.25 1.07 7.23
N ALA A 121 7.33 1.22 8.19
CA ALA A 121 7.65 1.68 9.53
C ALA A 121 8.52 0.68 10.31
N ARG A 122 8.22 -0.64 10.23
CA ARG A 122 9.07 -1.68 10.84
C ARG A 122 10.46 -1.71 10.20
N PHE A 123 10.50 -1.59 8.87
CA PHE A 123 11.75 -1.52 8.14
C PHE A 123 12.58 -0.29 8.55
N ALA A 124 11.98 0.89 8.61
CA ALA A 124 12.65 2.12 9.02
C ALA A 124 13.20 2.02 10.45
N ALA A 125 12.45 1.40 11.38
CA ALA A 125 12.91 1.16 12.75
C ALA A 125 14.12 0.20 12.85
N ALA A 126 14.24 -0.75 11.92
CA ALA A 126 15.32 -1.73 11.89
C ALA A 126 16.51 -1.31 11.00
N HIS A 127 16.28 -0.52 9.96
CA HIS A 127 17.20 -0.24 8.86
C HIS A 127 17.16 1.23 8.40
N SER A 128 17.06 2.19 9.30
CA SER A 128 16.95 3.63 8.96
C SER A 128 18.07 4.11 8.02
N GLY A 129 19.29 3.58 8.15
CA GLY A 129 20.42 3.92 7.27
C GLY A 129 20.28 3.46 5.80
N LEU A 130 19.25 2.67 5.45
CA LEU A 130 18.99 2.23 4.08
C LEU A 130 17.97 3.09 3.34
N ILE A 131 17.37 4.10 4.00
CA ILE A 131 16.37 4.98 3.41
C ILE A 131 16.69 6.44 3.69
N ALA A 132 16.24 7.34 2.84
CA ALA A 132 16.40 8.78 3.00
C ALA A 132 15.20 9.43 3.71
N GLY A 133 14.05 8.78 3.73
CA GLY A 133 12.84 9.27 4.38
C GLY A 133 11.69 8.27 4.33
N LEU A 134 10.63 8.58 5.06
CA LEU A 134 9.47 7.73 5.24
C LEU A 134 8.17 8.53 5.12
N VAL A 135 7.23 8.02 4.34
CA VAL A 135 5.86 8.54 4.29
C VAL A 135 4.90 7.42 4.66
N LEU A 136 4.07 7.65 5.65
CA LEU A 136 3.06 6.71 6.14
C LEU A 136 1.66 7.26 5.80
N ALA A 137 0.99 6.60 4.86
CA ALA A 137 -0.35 6.97 4.42
C ALA A 137 -1.37 5.97 4.96
N ASP A 138 -2.31 6.43 5.78
CA ASP A 138 -3.36 5.60 6.39
C ASP A 138 -2.79 4.29 6.96
N ALA A 139 -1.61 4.36 7.62
CA ALA A 139 -0.78 3.21 7.90
C ALA A 139 -1.25 2.43 9.14
N PHE A 140 -1.25 1.09 9.03
CA PHE A 140 -1.35 0.24 10.22
C PHE A 140 -0.09 0.32 11.09
N GLY A 141 -0.25 -0.08 12.35
CA GLY A 141 0.86 -0.23 13.27
C GLY A 141 1.10 0.96 14.20
N LEU A 142 0.59 2.15 13.91
CA LEU A 142 0.72 3.33 14.80
C LEU A 142 -0.19 3.25 16.04
N GLY A 143 -1.14 2.34 16.04
CA GLY A 143 -2.04 2.09 17.17
C GLY A 143 -2.78 0.76 17.01
N PRO A 144 -3.61 0.37 17.99
CA PRO A 144 -4.38 -0.86 17.92
C PRO A 144 -5.40 -0.79 16.78
N PHE A 145 -5.55 -1.87 16.02
CA PHE A 145 -6.56 -1.98 14.97
C PHE A 145 -7.97 -1.91 15.60
N ARG A 146 -8.66 -0.84 15.33
CA ARG A 146 -10.03 -0.57 15.82
C ARG A 146 -10.87 0.06 14.69
N PRO A 147 -11.22 -0.71 13.67
CA PRO A 147 -11.98 -0.20 12.53
C PRO A 147 -13.39 0.24 12.94
N GLU A 148 -14.02 1.01 12.08
CA GLU A 148 -15.44 1.31 12.24
C GLU A 148 -16.25 0.01 12.16
N PRO A 149 -17.24 -0.23 13.07
CA PRO A 149 -17.99 -1.49 13.10
C PRO A 149 -18.73 -1.82 11.80
N ARG A 150 -19.28 -0.81 11.12
CA ARG A 150 -19.97 -1.00 9.83
C ARG A 150 -19.00 -1.39 8.72
N PHE A 151 -17.79 -0.80 8.69
CA PHE A 151 -16.74 -1.19 7.79
C PHE A 151 -16.30 -2.65 8.06
N ALA A 152 -16.02 -3.01 9.31
CA ALA A 152 -15.65 -4.37 9.68
C ALA A 152 -16.67 -5.43 9.23
N LEU A 153 -17.97 -5.11 9.28
CA LEU A 153 -19.02 -5.99 8.76
C LEU A 153 -18.97 -6.17 7.24
N THR A 154 -18.65 -5.12 6.49
CA THR A 154 -18.53 -5.22 5.02
C THR A 154 -17.30 -6.03 4.61
N VAL A 155 -16.17 -5.85 5.31
CA VAL A 155 -14.98 -6.67 5.12
C VAL A 155 -15.27 -8.13 5.42
N ALA A 156 -15.94 -8.43 6.55
CA ALA A 156 -16.30 -9.81 6.90
C ALA A 156 -17.23 -10.44 5.83
N ALA A 157 -18.21 -9.70 5.32
CA ALA A 157 -19.10 -10.16 4.26
C ALA A 157 -18.34 -10.47 2.95
N PHE A 158 -17.41 -9.60 2.56
CA PHE A 158 -16.54 -9.83 1.39
C PHE A 158 -15.64 -11.04 1.60
N GLN A 159 -15.02 -11.19 2.76
CA GLN A 159 -14.18 -12.34 3.10
C GLN A 159 -14.94 -13.67 3.12
N MET A 160 -16.22 -13.66 3.53
CA MET A 160 -17.07 -14.85 3.47
C MET A 160 -17.42 -15.21 2.04
N ARG A 161 -17.87 -14.24 1.25
CA ARG A 161 -18.31 -14.43 -0.13
C ARG A 161 -17.92 -13.22 -0.97
N ALA A 162 -16.79 -13.33 -1.68
CA ALA A 162 -16.33 -12.32 -2.61
C ALA A 162 -17.23 -12.31 -3.87
N THR A 163 -18.03 -11.26 -3.99
CA THR A 163 -18.90 -10.97 -5.14
C THR A 163 -18.78 -9.49 -5.47
N GLU A 164 -19.15 -9.06 -6.65
CA GLU A 164 -19.21 -7.64 -7.04
C GLU A 164 -19.94 -6.81 -5.98
N ARG A 165 -21.14 -7.23 -5.59
CA ARG A 165 -21.95 -6.53 -4.59
C ARG A 165 -21.26 -6.40 -3.22
N SER A 166 -20.57 -7.44 -2.76
CA SER A 166 -19.87 -7.38 -1.46
C SER A 166 -18.58 -6.58 -1.55
N ARG A 167 -17.88 -6.62 -2.70
CA ARG A 167 -16.73 -5.78 -3.04
C ARG A 167 -17.13 -4.30 -3.02
N ASP A 168 -18.16 -3.93 -3.80
CA ASP A 168 -18.59 -2.54 -3.93
C ASP A 168 -19.09 -1.97 -2.60
N ARG A 169 -19.77 -2.80 -1.79
CA ARG A 169 -20.19 -2.40 -0.45
C ARG A 169 -18.99 -2.17 0.48
N MET A 170 -17.94 -2.96 0.36
CA MET A 170 -16.72 -2.81 1.14
C MET A 170 -15.97 -1.55 0.68
N LEU A 171 -15.70 -1.41 -0.61
CA LEU A 171 -14.99 -0.26 -1.19
C LEU A 171 -15.74 1.06 -0.98
N GLY A 172 -17.07 1.05 -1.08
CA GLY A 172 -17.92 2.18 -0.74
C GLY A 172 -17.96 2.53 0.76
N ARG A 173 -17.20 1.79 1.60
CA ARG A 173 -16.94 2.14 2.99
C ARG A 173 -15.49 2.59 3.21
N CYS A 174 -14.57 2.19 2.36
CA CYS A 174 -13.20 2.70 2.39
C CYS A 174 -13.13 4.15 1.93
N MET A 175 -13.99 4.53 0.97
CA MET A 175 -14.00 5.83 0.30
C MET A 175 -15.21 6.66 0.71
N VAL A 176 -15.05 7.99 0.72
CA VAL A 176 -16.13 8.94 1.09
C VAL A 176 -17.12 9.10 -0.05
N ASP A 177 -16.65 9.34 -1.27
CA ASP A 177 -17.50 9.41 -2.47
C ASP A 177 -17.07 8.36 -3.50
N PHE A 178 -17.39 7.11 -3.19
CA PHE A 178 -17.12 5.97 -4.06
C PHE A 178 -17.73 6.13 -5.47
N GLY A 179 -18.92 6.75 -5.54
CA GLY A 179 -19.58 6.99 -6.82
C GLY A 179 -18.84 8.00 -7.71
N SER A 180 -18.20 9.00 -7.12
CA SER A 180 -17.33 9.92 -7.87
C SER A 180 -16.10 9.20 -8.40
N VAL A 181 -15.41 8.44 -7.55
CA VAL A 181 -14.25 7.66 -7.94
C VAL A 181 -14.56 6.73 -9.14
N GLN A 182 -15.70 6.04 -9.11
CA GLN A 182 -16.12 5.17 -10.21
C GLN A 182 -16.35 5.95 -11.52
N ARG A 183 -16.98 7.13 -11.44
CA ARG A 183 -17.22 7.96 -12.63
C ARG A 183 -15.92 8.53 -13.20
N ASP A 184 -15.04 9.02 -12.34
CA ASP A 184 -13.80 9.68 -12.73
C ASP A 184 -12.79 8.71 -13.33
N MET A 185 -12.75 7.48 -12.82
CA MET A 185 -11.86 6.44 -13.33
C MET A 185 -12.45 5.65 -14.51
N GLY A 186 -13.78 5.59 -14.64
CA GLY A 186 -14.46 4.90 -15.74
C GLY A 186 -13.99 3.44 -15.91
N GLU A 187 -13.58 3.06 -17.13
CA GLU A 187 -13.12 1.70 -17.43
C GLU A 187 -11.90 1.25 -16.63
N HIS A 188 -11.04 2.16 -16.17
CA HIS A 188 -9.92 1.80 -15.29
C HIS A 188 -10.42 1.25 -13.96
N TRP A 189 -11.51 1.85 -13.43
CA TRP A 189 -12.13 1.33 -12.21
C TRP A 189 -12.68 -0.09 -12.42
N ASP A 190 -13.39 -0.34 -13.50
CA ASP A 190 -13.98 -1.66 -13.79
C ASP A 190 -12.88 -2.74 -13.83
N ARG A 191 -11.75 -2.45 -14.47
CA ARG A 191 -10.60 -3.36 -14.54
C ARG A 191 -9.98 -3.62 -13.16
N ILE A 192 -9.83 -2.57 -12.31
CA ILE A 192 -9.32 -2.72 -10.93
C ILE A 192 -10.30 -3.57 -10.13
N ALA A 193 -11.59 -3.29 -10.22
CA ALA A 193 -12.65 -3.96 -9.52
C ALA A 193 -12.71 -5.46 -9.86
N ASP A 194 -12.56 -5.81 -11.14
CA ASP A 194 -12.48 -7.20 -11.60
C ASP A 194 -11.20 -7.89 -11.09
N TYR A 195 -10.07 -7.19 -11.15
CA TYR A 195 -8.82 -7.72 -10.64
C TYR A 195 -8.86 -8.00 -9.12
N VAL A 196 -9.50 -7.14 -8.32
CA VAL A 196 -9.72 -7.37 -6.88
C VAL A 196 -10.52 -8.67 -6.65
N LEU A 197 -11.55 -8.94 -7.44
CA LEU A 197 -12.32 -10.18 -7.33
C LEU A 197 -11.51 -11.40 -7.74
N ASP A 198 -10.78 -11.33 -8.83
CA ASP A 198 -9.92 -12.41 -9.29
C ASP A 198 -8.87 -12.78 -8.23
N ARG A 199 -8.26 -11.77 -7.60
CA ARG A 199 -7.31 -11.99 -6.50
C ARG A 199 -7.96 -12.59 -5.26
N ALA A 200 -9.17 -12.15 -4.91
CA ALA A 200 -9.92 -12.71 -3.78
C ALA A 200 -10.30 -14.19 -3.98
N HIS A 201 -10.45 -14.62 -5.23
CA HIS A 201 -10.76 -16.01 -5.59
C HIS A 201 -9.50 -16.88 -5.81
N ALA A 202 -8.31 -16.30 -5.85
CA ALA A 202 -7.07 -17.05 -6.07
C ALA A 202 -6.85 -18.12 -4.97
N PRO A 203 -6.32 -19.30 -5.31
CA PRO A 203 -6.05 -20.36 -4.34
C PRO A 203 -5.19 -19.86 -3.17
N GLY A 204 -5.63 -20.12 -1.94
CA GLY A 204 -4.91 -19.71 -0.73
C GLY A 204 -4.93 -18.22 -0.39
N ALA A 205 -5.50 -17.34 -1.23
CA ALA A 205 -5.51 -15.88 -1.01
C ALA A 205 -6.10 -15.49 0.35
N LYS A 206 -7.22 -16.11 0.75
CA LYS A 206 -7.86 -15.85 2.05
C LYS A 206 -6.96 -16.22 3.24
N ALA A 207 -6.25 -17.33 3.15
CA ALA A 207 -5.37 -17.78 4.24
C ALA A 207 -4.14 -16.88 4.34
N ARG A 208 -3.51 -16.55 3.21
CA ARG A 208 -2.36 -15.62 3.14
C ARG A 208 -2.74 -14.24 3.64
N GLY A 209 -3.80 -13.66 3.10
CA GLY A 209 -4.28 -12.33 3.50
C GLY A 209 -4.62 -12.24 4.98
N ARG A 210 -5.30 -13.26 5.55
CA ARG A 210 -5.61 -13.34 6.98
C ARG A 210 -4.36 -13.39 7.86
N ARG A 211 -3.34 -14.12 7.42
CA ARG A 211 -2.08 -14.21 8.15
C ARG A 211 -1.31 -12.89 8.11
N MET A 212 -1.13 -12.29 6.92
CA MET A 212 -0.51 -10.98 6.77
C MET A 212 -1.22 -9.89 7.58
N PHE A 213 -2.54 -9.89 7.55
CA PHE A 213 -3.34 -8.98 8.35
C PHE A 213 -3.10 -9.15 9.85
N LYS A 214 -3.05 -10.40 10.33
CA LYS A 214 -2.73 -10.69 11.74
C LYS A 214 -1.35 -10.17 12.13
N GLU A 215 -0.34 -10.40 11.29
CA GLU A 215 1.05 -10.04 11.57
C GLU A 215 1.29 -8.52 11.51
N LEU A 216 0.66 -7.83 10.58
CA LEU A 216 0.96 -6.42 10.29
C LEU A 216 -0.09 -5.43 10.81
N ALA A 217 -1.39 -5.79 10.74
CA ALA A 217 -2.47 -4.89 11.15
C ALA A 217 -2.89 -5.08 12.62
N LEU A 218 -2.98 -6.34 13.09
CA LEU A 218 -3.38 -6.62 14.49
C LEU A 218 -2.24 -6.48 15.50
N SER A 219 -1.00 -6.32 15.04
CA SER A 219 0.20 -6.21 15.88
C SER A 219 0.74 -4.78 15.81
N PRO A 220 0.35 -3.88 16.72
CA PRO A 220 0.91 -2.53 16.76
C PRO A 220 2.45 -2.58 16.86
N ILE A 221 3.10 -1.61 16.24
CA ILE A 221 4.55 -1.46 16.35
C ILE A 221 4.84 -0.89 17.77
N PRO A 222 5.76 -1.51 18.53
CA PRO A 222 6.11 -0.96 19.84
C PRO A 222 6.57 0.50 19.75
N ALA A 223 6.15 1.33 20.69
CA ALA A 223 6.55 2.75 20.72
C ALA A 223 8.06 2.94 20.75
N ALA A 224 8.80 2.02 21.41
CA ALA A 224 10.25 2.02 21.42
C ALA A 224 10.86 1.80 20.03
N ASP A 225 10.19 1.02 19.17
CA ASP A 225 10.66 0.78 17.81
C ASP A 225 10.32 1.98 16.91
N LEU A 226 9.11 2.55 17.02
CA LEU A 226 8.76 3.80 16.33
C LEU A 226 9.72 4.94 16.71
N GLY A 227 10.14 5.01 17.97
CA GLY A 227 11.13 5.98 18.45
C GLY A 227 12.56 5.79 17.92
N ARG A 228 12.85 4.65 17.25
CA ARG A 228 14.14 4.41 16.57
C ARG A 228 14.17 4.88 15.11
N ILE A 229 13.04 5.31 14.59
CA ILE A 229 12.97 5.83 13.21
C ILE A 229 13.72 7.17 13.20
N ASP A 230 14.92 7.16 12.66
CA ASP A 230 15.84 8.28 12.61
C ASP A 230 15.99 8.82 11.16
N VAL A 231 14.86 8.98 10.49
CA VAL A 231 14.78 9.61 9.15
C VAL A 231 13.61 10.58 9.13
N PRO A 232 13.63 11.62 8.28
CA PRO A 232 12.47 12.45 8.04
C PRO A 232 11.23 11.60 7.76
N THR A 233 10.20 11.75 8.58
CA THR A 233 8.97 10.96 8.49
C THR A 233 7.77 11.88 8.40
N THR A 234 6.88 11.64 7.43
CA THR A 234 5.64 12.40 7.19
C THR A 234 4.45 11.48 7.22
N LEU A 235 3.35 11.94 7.79
CA LEU A 235 2.07 11.26 7.84
C LEU A 235 1.10 11.90 6.85
N ILE A 236 0.37 11.08 6.07
CA ILE A 236 -0.72 11.53 5.20
C ILE A 236 -1.96 10.69 5.58
N TRP A 237 -3.09 11.34 5.87
CA TRP A 237 -4.24 10.63 6.40
C TRP A 237 -5.57 11.16 5.90
N GLY A 238 -6.43 10.26 5.43
CA GLY A 238 -7.82 10.59 5.15
C GLY A 238 -8.59 10.89 6.45
N ARG A 239 -9.31 12.01 6.50
CA ARG A 239 -10.05 12.39 7.72
C ARG A 239 -11.10 11.36 8.12
N GLN A 240 -11.74 10.75 7.14
CA GLN A 240 -12.84 9.80 7.33
C GLN A 240 -12.41 8.33 7.23
N ASP A 241 -11.11 8.04 7.37
CA ASP A 241 -10.61 6.67 7.30
C ASP A 241 -11.33 5.75 8.32
N PRO A 242 -12.06 4.72 7.86
CA PRO A 242 -12.78 3.79 8.72
C PRO A 242 -11.89 2.67 9.27
N GLU A 243 -10.69 2.47 8.73
CA GLU A 243 -9.76 1.40 9.07
C GLU A 243 -8.77 1.82 10.14
N THR A 244 -8.00 2.87 9.83
CA THR A 244 -6.91 3.37 10.67
C THR A 244 -7.27 4.76 11.19
N ARG A 245 -7.82 4.81 12.39
CA ARG A 245 -8.38 6.04 12.97
C ARG A 245 -7.35 7.17 12.99
N LEU A 246 -7.70 8.33 12.40
CA LEU A 246 -6.89 9.56 12.36
C LEU A 246 -6.22 9.90 13.71
N ARG A 247 -6.90 9.68 14.83
CA ARG A 247 -6.34 9.92 16.18
C ARG A 247 -5.00 9.23 16.43
N PHE A 248 -4.72 8.07 15.79
CA PHE A 248 -3.45 7.39 15.97
C PHE A 248 -2.33 8.08 15.20
N ALA A 249 -2.63 8.66 14.03
CA ALA A 249 -1.71 9.53 13.32
C ALA A 249 -1.45 10.83 14.11
N GLU A 250 -2.50 11.45 14.67
CA GLU A 250 -2.38 12.63 15.51
C GLU A 250 -1.51 12.37 16.76
N GLN A 251 -1.69 11.19 17.40
CA GLN A 251 -0.86 10.78 18.55
C GLN A 251 0.58 10.56 18.13
N ALA A 252 0.84 9.89 17.00
CA ALA A 252 2.21 9.67 16.50
C ALA A 252 2.87 11.00 16.10
N ALA A 253 2.16 11.90 15.42
CA ALA A 253 2.61 13.22 15.07
C ALA A 253 3.04 14.02 16.31
N ALA A 254 2.21 14.03 17.35
CA ALA A 254 2.51 14.73 18.61
C ALA A 254 3.67 14.07 19.38
N GLN A 255 3.78 12.75 19.36
CA GLN A 255 4.79 12.00 20.11
C GLN A 255 6.18 12.06 19.48
N TYR A 256 6.25 11.95 18.14
CA TYR A 256 7.51 11.83 17.40
C TYR A 256 7.88 13.09 16.62
N GLY A 257 7.03 14.13 16.60
CA GLY A 257 7.26 15.37 15.86
C GLY A 257 7.10 15.20 14.33
N TRP A 258 6.39 14.15 13.88
CA TRP A 258 6.20 13.90 12.46
C TRP A 258 5.13 14.83 11.88
N PRO A 259 5.42 15.57 10.79
CA PRO A 259 4.40 16.33 10.07
C PRO A 259 3.21 15.45 9.69
N LEU A 260 1.98 15.97 9.86
CA LEU A 260 0.73 15.29 9.52
C LEU A 260 -0.09 16.12 8.54
N HIS A 261 -0.34 15.57 7.36
CA HIS A 261 -1.26 16.10 6.38
C HIS A 261 -2.60 15.35 6.46
N ILE A 262 -3.66 16.08 6.76
CA ILE A 262 -5.01 15.51 6.83
C ILE A 262 -5.74 15.88 5.55
N LEU A 263 -6.18 14.85 4.80
CA LEU A 263 -6.89 15.03 3.55
C LEU A 263 -8.40 15.03 3.81
N GLU A 264 -8.99 16.20 3.63
CA GLU A 264 -10.43 16.39 3.83
C GLU A 264 -11.23 15.71 2.72
N GLY A 265 -12.36 15.10 3.05
CA GLY A 265 -13.18 14.41 2.08
C GLY A 265 -12.62 13.05 1.61
N CYS A 266 -11.56 12.56 2.24
CA CYS A 266 -10.94 11.28 1.92
C CYS A 266 -11.13 10.25 3.04
N GLY A 267 -11.30 9.00 2.65
CA GLY A 267 -11.31 7.81 3.50
C GLY A 267 -9.94 7.13 3.56
N ALA A 268 -9.94 5.79 3.46
CA ALA A 268 -8.75 4.96 3.57
C ALA A 268 -7.90 4.90 2.29
N ASP A 269 -8.43 5.31 1.15
CA ASP A 269 -7.77 5.23 -0.16
C ASP A 269 -7.60 6.62 -0.78
N ALA A 270 -7.07 7.58 -0.01
CA ALA A 270 -6.91 8.97 -0.42
C ALA A 270 -6.09 9.13 -1.72
N ASN A 271 -5.13 8.26 -1.97
CA ASN A 271 -4.36 8.19 -3.22
C ASN A 271 -5.21 7.87 -4.47
N ILE A 272 -6.41 7.34 -4.27
CA ILE A 272 -7.40 7.09 -5.33
C ILE A 272 -8.50 8.15 -5.31
N GLU A 273 -8.98 8.55 -4.12
CA GLU A 273 -10.10 9.48 -3.95
C GLU A 273 -9.74 10.89 -4.40
N ASP A 274 -8.63 11.42 -3.92
CA ASP A 274 -8.10 12.76 -4.26
C ASP A 274 -6.59 12.67 -4.52
N PRO A 275 -6.17 12.17 -5.70
CA PRO A 275 -4.75 12.02 -6.03
C PRO A 275 -4.01 13.35 -6.05
N ASP A 276 -4.66 14.46 -6.40
CA ASP A 276 -4.02 15.78 -6.44
C ASP A 276 -3.63 16.25 -5.04
N ALA A 277 -4.56 16.16 -4.08
CA ALA A 277 -4.27 16.47 -2.68
C ALA A 277 -3.26 15.50 -2.08
N PHE A 278 -3.34 14.20 -2.42
CA PHE A 278 -2.39 13.20 -1.98
C PHE A 278 -0.98 13.49 -2.50
N VAL A 279 -0.82 13.74 -3.80
CA VAL A 279 0.47 14.07 -4.43
C VAL A 279 1.03 15.39 -3.89
N ALA A 280 0.20 16.40 -3.69
CA ALA A 280 0.63 17.67 -3.08
C ALA A 280 1.21 17.45 -1.68
N ALA A 281 0.54 16.66 -0.83
CA ALA A 281 1.04 16.29 0.49
C ALA A 281 2.33 15.47 0.40
N LEU A 282 2.37 14.47 -0.50
CA LEU A 282 3.53 13.61 -0.72
C LEU A 282 4.77 14.41 -1.16
N ARG A 283 4.61 15.36 -2.08
CA ARG A 283 5.72 16.22 -2.57
C ARG A 283 6.38 17.04 -1.46
N THR A 284 5.73 17.29 -0.32
CA THR A 284 6.36 17.98 0.83
C THR A 284 7.44 17.11 1.51
N ALA A 285 7.36 15.79 1.35
CA ALA A 285 8.30 14.83 1.92
C ALA A 285 9.33 14.33 0.90
N LEU A 286 9.14 14.63 -0.40
CA LEU A 286 10.06 14.24 -1.45
C LEU A 286 11.14 15.31 -1.67
N PRO A 287 12.38 14.92 -2.07
CA PRO A 287 13.41 15.88 -2.42
C PRO A 287 12.97 16.74 -3.62
N ALA A 288 13.34 18.01 -3.62
CA ALA A 288 13.16 18.86 -4.78
C ALA A 288 13.99 18.32 -5.97
N THR A 289 13.38 18.32 -7.15
CA THR A 289 13.98 17.85 -8.42
C THR A 289 14.25 18.98 -9.37
#